data_a911e3df823b475259ee640e19e1c0e8
#
_entry.id   a911e3df823b475259ee640e19e1c0e8
#
_cell.length_a   1.000
_cell.length_b   1.000
_cell.length_c   1.000
_cell.angle_alpha   90.00
_cell.angle_beta   90.00
_cell.angle_gamma   90.00
#
_symmetry.space_group_name_H-M   'P 1'
#
loop_
_entity.id
_entity.type
_entity.pdbx_description
1 polymer ?
#
loop_
_entity_poly.entity_id
_entity_poly.type
_entity_poly.pdbx_seq_one_letter_code
_entity_poly.pdbx_strand_id
1 'polypeptide(L)'
;MATLLVPENSEIDLFQLDGIPMFNEDDEKRPPSSVLELKKRIRSANSVLIVTPEYNYSIPGVLKNAIDWASRPHGDSAWSGKSAAIMGASLGAIGTARAQYHLRQIFVTLNLFTLNQPEVIIADAAHRFDENGTLIHEPTKQLIQELLKNLVAWTRRISPALTTSDHVGGSR
;
A
#
# COMPACT_ATOMS: atom_id res chain seq x y z
N MET A 1 -8.22 6.97 8.63
CA MET A 1 -9.40 6.08 8.46
C MET A 1 -9.01 4.60 8.44
N ALA A 2 -8.20 4.11 7.48
CA ALA A 2 -7.79 2.69 7.47
C ALA A 2 -7.19 2.23 8.80
N THR A 3 -6.41 3.06 9.46
CA THR A 3 -5.81 2.80 10.78
C THR A 3 -6.84 2.51 11.89
N LEU A 4 -8.08 2.94 11.73
CA LEU A 4 -9.18 2.67 12.68
C LEU A 4 -9.98 1.40 12.33
N LEU A 5 -9.72 0.81 11.19
CA LEU A 5 -10.44 -0.36 10.65
C LEU A 5 -9.52 -1.60 10.55
N VAL A 6 -8.38 -1.54 11.20
CA VAL A 6 -7.37 -2.60 11.17
C VAL A 6 -7.87 -3.85 11.91
N PRO A 7 -7.70 -5.06 11.35
CA PRO A 7 -8.02 -6.30 12.05
C PRO A 7 -7.21 -6.46 13.36
N GLU A 8 -7.74 -7.21 14.30
CA GLU A 8 -7.04 -7.57 15.53
C GLU A 8 -5.67 -8.19 15.23
N ASN A 9 -4.69 -7.89 16.07
CA ASN A 9 -3.29 -8.33 15.92
C ASN A 9 -2.59 -7.84 14.64
N SER A 10 -3.03 -6.70 14.12
CA SER A 10 -2.41 -6.03 12.97
C SER A 10 -2.29 -4.55 13.26
N GLU A 11 -1.32 -3.91 12.63
CA GLU A 11 -1.14 -2.45 12.71
C GLU A 11 -0.83 -1.88 11.33
N ILE A 12 -1.16 -0.62 11.13
CA ILE A 12 -0.76 0.15 9.95
C ILE A 12 0.25 1.21 10.38
N ASP A 13 1.44 1.08 9.86
CA ASP A 13 2.49 2.08 9.93
C ASP A 13 2.37 3.02 8.72
N LEU A 14 1.99 4.27 8.97
CA LEU A 14 1.78 5.26 7.91
C LEU A 14 3.11 5.90 7.53
N PHE A 15 3.47 5.81 6.26
CA PHE A 15 4.63 6.49 5.69
C PHE A 15 4.19 7.62 4.75
N GLN A 16 4.65 8.84 5.04
CA GLN A 16 4.45 10.01 4.19
C GLN A 16 5.55 10.08 3.13
N LEU A 17 5.19 10.48 1.90
CA LEU A 17 6.14 10.57 0.79
C LEU A 17 6.84 11.93 0.68
N ASP A 18 6.61 12.82 1.66
CA ASP A 18 7.23 14.13 1.70
C ASP A 18 8.75 14.04 1.85
N GLY A 19 9.46 14.95 1.18
CA GLY A 19 10.92 15.02 1.28
C GLY A 19 11.69 13.93 0.55
N ILE A 20 11.03 13.09 -0.23
CA ILE A 20 11.70 12.17 -1.16
C ILE A 20 12.09 12.96 -2.41
N PRO A 21 13.40 13.17 -2.69
CA PRO A 21 13.81 13.92 -3.88
C PRO A 21 13.44 13.19 -5.16
N MET A 22 13.45 13.89 -6.28
CA MET A 22 13.23 13.25 -7.59
C MET A 22 14.30 12.19 -7.84
N PHE A 23 13.86 11.06 -8.38
CA PHE A 23 14.75 9.95 -8.68
C PHE A 23 15.82 10.37 -9.69
N ASN A 24 17.06 10.05 -9.35
CA ASN A 24 18.22 10.21 -10.22
C ASN A 24 19.05 8.93 -10.14
N GLU A 25 19.31 8.33 -11.27
CA GLU A 25 20.06 7.07 -11.37
C GLU A 25 21.51 7.20 -10.88
N ASP A 26 22.11 8.38 -11.03
CA ASP A 26 23.46 8.65 -10.54
C ASP A 26 23.59 8.54 -9.01
N ASP A 27 22.48 8.73 -8.29
CA ASP A 27 22.41 8.67 -6.83
C ASP A 27 22.08 7.28 -6.28
N GLU A 28 21.82 6.27 -7.12
CA GLU A 28 21.42 4.91 -6.69
C GLU A 28 22.39 4.27 -5.69
N LYS A 29 23.68 4.53 -5.85
CA LYS A 29 24.73 3.96 -4.97
C LYS A 29 24.84 4.68 -3.63
N ARG A 30 24.29 5.88 -3.51
CA ARG A 30 24.27 6.72 -2.31
C ARG A 30 22.91 7.41 -2.16
N PRO A 31 21.85 6.63 -1.98
CA PRO A 31 20.52 7.19 -1.92
C PRO A 31 20.34 8.10 -0.71
N PRO A 32 19.51 9.14 -0.81
CA PRO A 32 19.17 10.02 0.31
C PRO A 32 18.62 9.26 1.51
N SER A 33 18.77 9.82 2.72
CA SER A 33 18.30 9.21 3.97
C SER A 33 16.78 8.93 3.97
N SER A 34 15.98 9.80 3.36
CA SER A 34 14.53 9.60 3.21
C SER A 34 14.21 8.35 2.36
N VAL A 35 15.01 8.07 1.34
CA VAL A 35 14.89 6.85 0.51
C VAL A 35 15.31 5.60 1.28
N LEU A 36 16.39 5.70 2.05
CA LEU A 36 16.83 4.58 2.91
C LEU A 36 15.77 4.25 3.96
N GLU A 37 15.13 5.24 4.57
CA GLU A 37 14.05 5.02 5.52
C GLU A 37 12.83 4.41 4.84
N LEU A 38 12.42 4.89 3.66
CA LEU A 38 11.34 4.27 2.88
C LEU A 38 11.62 2.80 2.62
N LYS A 39 12.80 2.46 2.10
CA LYS A 39 13.20 1.06 1.82
C LYS A 39 13.19 0.22 3.09
N LYS A 40 13.70 0.75 4.20
CA LYS A 40 13.71 0.09 5.50
C LYS A 40 12.28 -0.23 5.96
N ARG A 41 11.36 0.74 5.91
CA ARG A 41 9.96 0.56 6.32
C ARG A 41 9.24 -0.46 5.45
N ILE A 42 9.44 -0.42 4.12
CA ILE A 42 8.88 -1.42 3.23
C ILE A 42 9.41 -2.83 3.57
N ARG A 43 10.71 -2.97 3.83
CA ARG A 43 11.32 -4.26 4.17
C ARG A 43 10.84 -4.82 5.49
N SER A 44 10.67 -3.98 6.50
CA SER A 44 10.19 -4.39 7.83
C SER A 44 8.70 -4.75 7.86
N ALA A 45 7.90 -4.17 6.95
CA ALA A 45 6.49 -4.48 6.87
C ALA A 45 6.22 -5.89 6.32
N ASN A 46 5.20 -6.55 6.84
CA ASN A 46 4.75 -7.86 6.33
C ASN A 46 4.04 -7.72 4.97
N SER A 47 3.33 -6.61 4.76
CA SER A 47 2.62 -6.28 3.52
C SER A 47 2.60 -4.78 3.28
N VAL A 48 2.19 -4.36 2.10
CA VAL A 48 2.09 -2.95 1.72
C VAL A 48 0.65 -2.62 1.33
N LEU A 49 0.10 -1.57 1.93
CA LEU A 49 -1.16 -0.97 1.50
C LEU A 49 -0.88 0.37 0.81
N ILE A 50 -1.15 0.46 -0.48
CA ILE A 50 -1.04 1.72 -1.21
C ILE A 50 -2.40 2.40 -1.24
N VAL A 51 -2.43 3.63 -0.69
CA VAL A 51 -3.60 4.50 -0.71
C VAL A 51 -3.30 5.69 -1.61
N THR A 52 -4.04 5.83 -2.71
CA THR A 52 -3.71 6.81 -3.75
C THR A 52 -4.93 7.55 -4.27
N PRO A 53 -4.84 8.85 -4.57
CA PRO A 53 -5.76 9.51 -5.49
C PRO A 53 -5.45 9.13 -6.94
N GLU A 54 -6.29 9.59 -7.86
CA GLU A 54 -6.05 9.52 -9.30
C GLU A 54 -5.78 10.94 -9.83
N TYR A 55 -4.62 11.15 -10.44
CA TYR A 55 -4.25 12.42 -11.07
C TYR A 55 -3.97 12.19 -12.56
N ASN A 56 -4.65 12.97 -13.42
CA ASN A 56 -4.45 12.91 -14.86
C ASN A 56 -4.50 11.46 -15.40
N TYR A 57 -5.53 10.70 -14.98
CA TYR A 57 -5.75 9.31 -15.41
C TYR A 57 -4.71 8.30 -14.89
N SER A 58 -3.84 8.69 -13.96
CA SER A 58 -2.76 7.83 -13.46
C SER A 58 -2.53 8.03 -11.97
N ILE A 59 -1.44 7.41 -11.48
CA ILE A 59 -0.95 7.61 -10.12
C ILE A 59 -0.27 8.98 -9.99
N PRO A 60 -0.26 9.57 -8.77
CA PRO A 60 0.51 10.79 -8.51
C PRO A 60 2.00 10.61 -8.79
N GLY A 61 2.65 11.67 -9.31
CA GLY A 61 4.08 11.66 -9.59
C GLY A 61 4.95 11.34 -8.37
N VAL A 62 4.55 11.82 -7.19
CA VAL A 62 5.26 11.52 -5.92
C VAL A 62 5.23 10.03 -5.58
N LEU A 63 4.12 9.33 -5.87
CA LEU A 63 4.01 7.89 -5.65
C LEU A 63 4.89 7.13 -6.66
N LYS A 64 4.85 7.51 -7.93
CA LYS A 64 5.72 6.89 -8.94
C LYS A 64 7.20 7.07 -8.60
N ASN A 65 7.59 8.27 -8.17
CA ASN A 65 8.93 8.58 -7.69
C ASN A 65 9.39 7.70 -6.52
N ALA A 66 8.54 7.53 -5.52
CA ALA A 66 8.82 6.66 -4.38
C ALA A 66 8.96 5.18 -4.79
N ILE A 67 8.14 4.73 -5.75
CA ILE A 67 8.22 3.39 -6.32
C ILE A 67 9.56 3.17 -7.02
N ASP A 68 9.99 4.14 -7.83
CA ASP A 68 11.25 4.06 -8.58
C ASP A 68 12.44 4.00 -7.62
N TRP A 69 12.52 4.88 -6.64
CA TRP A 69 13.56 4.86 -5.63
C TRP A 69 13.63 3.52 -4.87
N ALA A 70 12.50 3.02 -4.38
CA ALA A 70 12.51 1.83 -3.55
C ALA A 70 12.74 0.53 -4.34
N SER A 71 12.64 0.58 -5.67
CA SER A 71 12.98 -0.52 -6.58
C SER A 71 14.47 -0.60 -6.93
N ARG A 72 15.26 0.40 -6.57
CA ARG A 72 16.65 0.56 -6.97
C ARG A 72 17.65 0.44 -5.80
N PRO A 73 18.96 0.13 -6.09
CA PRO A 73 19.51 -0.27 -7.40
C PRO A 73 18.96 -1.62 -7.88
N HIS A 74 19.23 -1.95 -9.14
CA HIS A 74 18.80 -3.24 -9.69
C HIS A 74 19.32 -4.42 -8.85
N GLY A 75 18.42 -5.36 -8.53
CA GLY A 75 18.73 -6.47 -7.62
C GLY A 75 18.52 -6.17 -6.12
N ASP A 76 18.22 -4.93 -5.72
CA ASP A 76 17.96 -4.51 -4.34
C ASP A 76 16.58 -3.84 -4.15
N SER A 77 15.57 -4.33 -4.85
CA SER A 77 14.20 -3.84 -4.71
C SER A 77 13.63 -4.15 -3.32
N ALA A 78 13.15 -3.12 -2.62
CA ALA A 78 12.46 -3.30 -1.35
C ALA A 78 11.05 -3.89 -1.51
N TRP A 79 10.49 -3.83 -2.72
CA TRP A 79 9.14 -4.28 -3.05
C TRP A 79 9.06 -5.80 -3.27
N SER A 80 10.13 -6.41 -3.75
CA SER A 80 10.09 -7.79 -4.26
C SER A 80 9.63 -8.79 -3.21
N GLY A 81 8.67 -9.63 -3.60
CA GLY A 81 8.13 -10.69 -2.76
C GLY A 81 7.09 -10.23 -1.72
N LYS A 82 6.77 -8.93 -1.63
CA LYS A 82 5.76 -8.42 -0.69
C LYS A 82 4.34 -8.67 -1.21
N SER A 83 3.43 -8.97 -0.30
CA SER A 83 1.99 -8.87 -0.56
C SER A 83 1.56 -7.40 -0.57
N ALA A 84 0.63 -7.05 -1.45
CA ALA A 84 0.16 -5.69 -1.59
C ALA A 84 -1.35 -5.61 -1.77
N ALA A 85 -1.95 -4.54 -1.27
CA ALA A 85 -3.30 -4.12 -1.61
C ALA A 85 -3.32 -2.65 -2.02
N ILE A 86 -4.36 -2.27 -2.75
CA ILE A 86 -4.54 -0.92 -3.25
C ILE A 86 -5.93 -0.44 -2.86
N MET A 87 -6.04 0.81 -2.45
CA MET A 87 -7.30 1.52 -2.34
C MET A 87 -7.11 2.99 -2.68
N GLY A 88 -8.21 3.67 -2.97
CA GLY A 88 -8.11 5.10 -3.25
C GLY A 88 -9.46 5.78 -3.36
N ALA A 89 -9.44 7.10 -3.29
CA ALA A 89 -10.61 7.95 -3.38
C ALA A 89 -10.38 9.10 -4.36
N SER A 90 -11.43 9.47 -5.07
CA SER A 90 -11.45 10.61 -5.99
C SER A 90 -12.81 11.27 -5.98
N LEU A 91 -12.85 12.56 -6.27
CA LEU A 91 -14.10 13.31 -6.45
C LEU A 91 -14.87 12.90 -7.71
N GLY A 92 -14.18 12.32 -8.68
CA GLY A 92 -14.78 11.90 -9.96
C GLY A 92 -15.59 10.62 -9.85
N ALA A 93 -16.49 10.40 -10.80
CA ALA A 93 -17.40 9.25 -10.87
C ALA A 93 -16.69 7.89 -11.04
N ILE A 94 -15.46 7.87 -11.55
CA ILE A 94 -14.69 6.64 -11.80
C ILE A 94 -13.82 6.29 -10.57
N GLY A 95 -13.71 7.19 -9.61
CA GLY A 95 -12.84 7.02 -8.47
C GLY A 95 -11.37 6.96 -8.88
N THR A 96 -10.66 5.95 -8.43
CA THR A 96 -9.22 5.76 -8.72
C THR A 96 -8.95 4.53 -9.59
N ALA A 97 -9.90 4.10 -10.39
CA ALA A 97 -9.81 2.85 -11.14
C ALA A 97 -8.58 2.80 -12.06
N ARG A 98 -8.31 3.87 -12.82
CA ARG A 98 -7.18 3.93 -13.76
C ARG A 98 -5.85 3.91 -13.02
N ALA A 99 -5.73 4.71 -11.94
CA ALA A 99 -4.53 4.72 -11.11
C ALA A 99 -4.25 3.34 -10.51
N GLN A 100 -5.28 2.63 -10.03
CA GLN A 100 -5.15 1.29 -9.49
C GLN A 100 -4.73 0.26 -10.56
N TYR A 101 -5.26 0.33 -11.77
CA TYR A 101 -4.83 -0.53 -12.87
C TYR A 101 -3.39 -0.23 -13.32
N HIS A 102 -2.96 1.02 -13.34
CA HIS A 102 -1.55 1.36 -13.58
C HIS A 102 -0.63 0.80 -12.50
N LEU A 103 -1.02 0.86 -11.22
CA LEU A 103 -0.27 0.23 -10.13
C LEU A 103 -0.15 -1.28 -10.31
N ARG A 104 -1.23 -1.97 -10.70
CA ARG A 104 -1.20 -3.42 -10.95
C ARG A 104 -0.21 -3.79 -12.07
N GLN A 105 -0.10 -2.97 -13.11
CA GLN A 105 0.91 -3.16 -14.17
C GLN A 105 2.34 -2.96 -13.62
N ILE A 106 2.56 -1.90 -12.82
CA ILE A 106 3.85 -1.63 -12.17
C ILE A 106 4.22 -2.78 -11.23
N PHE A 107 3.27 -3.34 -10.49
CA PHE A 107 3.52 -4.42 -9.53
C PHE A 107 4.04 -5.71 -10.16
N VAL A 108 3.74 -5.95 -11.43
CA VAL A 108 4.28 -7.10 -12.17
C VAL A 108 5.81 -7.02 -12.21
N THR A 109 6.36 -5.88 -12.63
CA THR A 109 7.83 -5.72 -12.71
C THR A 109 8.50 -5.64 -11.33
N LEU A 110 7.77 -5.20 -10.30
CA LEU A 110 8.27 -5.13 -8.92
C LEU A 110 8.21 -6.47 -8.19
N ASN A 111 7.63 -7.50 -8.79
CA ASN A 111 7.36 -8.79 -8.16
C ASN A 111 6.55 -8.66 -6.85
N LEU A 112 5.52 -7.78 -6.86
CA LEU A 112 4.56 -7.62 -5.77
C LEU A 112 3.38 -8.57 -5.97
N PHE A 113 2.99 -9.28 -4.92
CA PHE A 113 1.84 -10.19 -4.93
C PHE A 113 0.57 -9.45 -4.55
N THR A 114 -0.11 -8.90 -5.55
CA THR A 114 -1.28 -8.05 -5.35
C THR A 114 -2.51 -8.85 -4.96
N LEU A 115 -3.20 -8.40 -3.89
CA LEU A 115 -4.55 -8.85 -3.59
C LEU A 115 -5.52 -8.33 -4.66
N ASN A 116 -6.28 -9.22 -5.28
CA ASN A 116 -7.18 -8.84 -6.38
C ASN A 116 -8.53 -8.33 -5.89
N GLN A 117 -9.07 -8.88 -4.80
CA GLN A 117 -10.40 -8.55 -4.30
C GLN A 117 -10.42 -8.38 -2.77
N PRO A 118 -11.26 -7.45 -2.26
CA PRO A 118 -12.12 -6.53 -3.01
C PRO A 118 -11.31 -5.39 -3.64
N GLU A 119 -11.83 -4.77 -4.71
CA GLU A 119 -11.32 -3.50 -5.20
C GLU A 119 -11.99 -2.36 -4.43
N VAL A 120 -11.19 -1.52 -3.78
CA VAL A 120 -11.68 -0.36 -3.02
C VAL A 120 -11.46 0.91 -3.84
N ILE A 121 -12.41 1.21 -4.71
CA ILE A 121 -12.41 2.36 -5.61
C ILE A 121 -13.49 3.33 -5.15
N ILE A 122 -13.12 4.33 -4.37
CA ILE A 122 -14.07 5.30 -3.80
C ILE A 122 -14.28 6.44 -4.79
N ALA A 123 -15.40 6.39 -5.50
CA ALA A 123 -15.89 7.50 -6.33
C ALA A 123 -16.68 8.49 -5.50
N ASP A 124 -16.87 9.70 -6.04
CA ASP A 124 -17.70 10.74 -5.43
C ASP A 124 -17.35 10.99 -3.95
N ALA A 125 -16.06 11.15 -3.70
CA ALA A 125 -15.51 11.22 -2.35
C ALA A 125 -16.12 12.36 -1.51
N ALA A 126 -16.57 13.46 -2.14
CA ALA A 126 -17.23 14.58 -1.44
C ALA A 126 -18.46 14.14 -0.63
N HIS A 127 -19.19 13.12 -1.10
CA HIS A 127 -20.37 12.58 -0.41
C HIS A 127 -20.07 11.35 0.46
N ARG A 128 -18.81 10.92 0.52
CA ARG A 128 -18.41 9.76 1.33
C ARG A 128 -17.70 10.15 2.62
N PHE A 129 -17.15 11.36 2.66
CA PHE A 129 -16.44 11.91 3.81
C PHE A 129 -17.17 13.17 4.31
N ASP A 130 -17.12 13.39 5.62
CA ASP A 130 -17.58 14.64 6.22
C ASP A 130 -16.52 15.75 6.05
N GLU A 131 -16.87 16.97 6.51
CA GLU A 131 -15.98 18.13 6.48
C GLU A 131 -14.68 17.98 7.27
N ASN A 132 -14.63 17.03 8.22
CA ASN A 132 -13.46 16.68 9.00
C ASN A 132 -12.62 15.57 8.35
N GLY A 133 -13.00 15.11 7.15
CA GLY A 133 -12.34 14.00 6.46
C GLY A 133 -12.64 12.62 7.05
N THR A 134 -13.67 12.50 7.88
CA THR A 134 -14.13 11.21 8.41
C THR A 134 -14.99 10.50 7.37
N LEU A 135 -14.69 9.24 7.07
CA LEU A 135 -15.53 8.43 6.18
C LEU A 135 -16.86 8.13 6.87
N ILE A 136 -17.96 8.63 6.29
CA ILE A 136 -19.33 8.48 6.83
C ILE A 136 -20.14 7.40 6.11
N HIS A 137 -19.68 6.95 4.94
CA HIS A 137 -20.41 5.98 4.12
C HIS A 137 -20.14 4.55 4.59
N GLU A 138 -21.09 3.94 5.26
CA GLU A 138 -20.94 2.63 5.91
C GLU A 138 -20.57 1.49 4.96
N PRO A 139 -21.18 1.35 3.75
CA PRO A 139 -20.75 0.32 2.82
C PRO A 139 -19.27 0.41 2.43
N THR A 140 -18.73 1.63 2.31
CA THR A 140 -17.30 1.83 2.03
C THR A 140 -16.43 1.43 3.21
N LYS A 141 -16.85 1.69 4.46
CA LYS A 141 -16.13 1.21 5.65
C LYS A 141 -16.04 -0.31 5.68
N GLN A 142 -17.16 -0.99 5.44
CA GLN A 142 -17.21 -2.47 5.37
C GLN A 142 -16.28 -3.01 4.28
N LEU A 143 -16.25 -2.38 3.10
CA LEU A 143 -15.39 -2.78 2.00
C LEU A 143 -13.89 -2.61 2.34
N ILE A 144 -13.53 -1.51 3.04
CA ILE A 144 -12.16 -1.30 3.53
C ILE A 144 -11.80 -2.36 4.59
N GLN A 145 -12.69 -2.67 5.52
CA GLN A 145 -12.46 -3.72 6.53
C GLN A 145 -12.23 -5.07 5.86
N GLU A 146 -13.02 -5.40 4.86
CA GLU A 146 -12.84 -6.64 4.09
C GLU A 146 -11.49 -6.66 3.36
N LEU A 147 -11.09 -5.56 2.69
CA LEU A 147 -9.79 -5.44 2.06
C LEU A 147 -8.65 -5.70 3.06
N LEU A 148 -8.69 -5.07 4.22
CA LEU A 148 -7.64 -5.21 5.24
C LEU A 148 -7.58 -6.63 5.81
N LYS A 149 -8.74 -7.24 6.09
CA LYS A 149 -8.83 -8.63 6.52
C LYS A 149 -8.25 -9.59 5.47
N ASN A 150 -8.61 -9.38 4.21
CA ASN A 150 -8.14 -10.20 3.11
C ASN A 150 -6.63 -9.98 2.84
N LEU A 151 -6.11 -8.76 3.03
CA LEU A 151 -4.68 -8.50 2.92
C LEU A 151 -3.89 -9.28 3.97
N VAL A 152 -4.34 -9.32 5.22
CA VAL A 152 -3.72 -10.13 6.28
C VAL A 152 -3.72 -11.61 5.92
N ALA A 153 -4.86 -12.14 5.47
CA ALA A 153 -4.98 -13.55 5.05
C ALA A 153 -4.07 -13.86 3.85
N TRP A 154 -4.01 -12.96 2.87
CA TRP A 154 -3.15 -13.07 1.70
C TRP A 154 -1.67 -13.05 2.07
N THR A 155 -1.28 -12.16 2.97
CA THR A 155 0.09 -12.07 3.50
C THR A 155 0.53 -13.38 4.14
N ARG A 156 -0.29 -13.96 5.00
CA ARG A 156 -0.02 -15.26 5.64
C ARG A 156 0.12 -16.38 4.61
N ARG A 157 -0.67 -16.36 3.55
CA ARG A 157 -0.61 -17.36 2.47
C ARG A 157 0.67 -17.28 1.65
N ILE A 158 1.18 -16.06 1.40
CA ILE A 158 2.39 -15.82 0.61
C ILE A 158 3.65 -16.04 1.44
N SER A 159 3.60 -15.70 2.73
CA SER A 159 4.73 -15.81 3.65
C SER A 159 4.42 -16.78 4.80
N PRO A 160 4.42 -18.10 4.55
CA PRO A 160 4.05 -19.10 5.56
C PRO A 160 4.89 -19.06 6.83
N ALA A 161 6.10 -18.52 6.80
CA ALA A 161 6.95 -18.35 7.97
C ALA A 161 6.35 -17.43 9.05
N LEU A 162 5.37 -16.57 8.70
CA LEU A 162 4.64 -15.73 9.63
C LEU A 162 3.58 -16.49 10.43
N THR A 163 3.24 -17.72 10.05
CA THR A 163 2.22 -18.54 10.72
C THR A 163 2.78 -19.43 11.83
N THR A 164 4.11 -19.60 11.91
CA THR A 164 4.74 -20.52 12.87
C THR A 164 5.06 -19.90 14.22
N SER A 165 4.92 -18.58 14.40
CA SER A 165 5.20 -17.91 15.67
C SER A 165 4.05 -17.97 16.69
N ASP A 166 2.83 -18.34 16.29
CA ASP A 166 1.66 -18.37 17.18
C ASP A 166 1.46 -19.70 17.92
N HIS A 167 2.32 -20.71 17.70
CA HIS A 167 2.15 -22.06 18.29
C HIS A 167 3.24 -22.48 19.29
N VAL A 168 4.13 -21.58 19.74
CA VAL A 168 5.15 -21.88 20.77
C VAL A 168 4.86 -21.10 22.06
N GLY A 169 3.71 -21.35 22.65
CA GLY A 169 3.32 -20.72 23.91
C GLY A 169 2.27 -21.53 24.66
N GLY A 170 2.48 -22.84 24.82
CA GLY A 170 1.51 -23.63 25.55
C GLY A 170 1.96 -25.08 25.77
N SER A 171 2.93 -25.29 26.64
CA SER A 171 3.09 -26.54 27.41
C SER A 171 4.35 -26.49 28.28
N ARG A 172 4.23 -26.08 29.52
CA ARG A 172 4.74 -26.78 30.71
C ARG A 172 4.27 -26.07 31.95
#